data_cdec311601deb28d6ad2dabc4c8871cc
#
_entry.id   cdec311601deb28d6ad2dabc4c8871cc
#
_cell.length_a   1.000
_cell.length_b   1.000
_cell.length_c   1.000
_cell.angle_alpha   90.00
_cell.angle_beta   90.00
_cell.angle_gamma   90.00
#
_symmetry.space_group_name_H-M   'P 1'
#
loop_
_entity.id
_entity.type
_entity.pdbx_description
1 polymer ?
#
loop_
_entity_poly.entity_id
_entity_poly.type
_entity_poly.pdbx_seq_one_letter_code
_entity_poly.pdbx_strand_id
1 'polypeptide(L)'
;MTNPTAAILVIGVKESANLNVAVVFVKLATVLIFIVVAAAFLWKNPQIAQTNWHPFIPENTGTFGEFGWSGIARGAASIFFAFIGFDAVSTAAQEARNPQRDMPIGILGSLAICTLLYIAVSGLLTGVMHYSQLNVAAPVALAIDATGAKWGSLLVKLGAIAGTATVMLMTLMGQSRIFFVMSKDGMLPSWAGTIHPRFHTPWISSIVVGLFIAVFAGLLPISILGDLVNIGTLFAFIIVCLGVWILRKKRPELPRPFKTPLVPVVPVLGVIISFLLMAMLPWDTWLRLFAWLAIGLVVYFGYSRKKSSLRTKPHLT
;
A
#
# COMPACT_ATOMS: atom_id res chain seq x y z
N MET A 1 -6.72 -17.70 17.85
CA MET A 1 -6.75 -18.06 16.40
C MET A 1 -5.37 -17.75 15.84
N THR A 2 -4.56 -18.77 15.56
CA THR A 2 -3.25 -18.61 14.92
C THR A 2 -3.48 -18.10 13.51
N ASN A 3 -2.88 -16.96 13.20
CA ASN A 3 -3.00 -16.34 11.86
C ASN A 3 -2.39 -17.29 10.82
N PRO A 4 -3.17 -17.96 9.95
CA PRO A 4 -2.67 -18.97 9.03
C PRO A 4 -1.62 -18.40 8.05
N THR A 5 -1.67 -17.09 7.79
CA THR A 5 -0.71 -16.42 6.91
C THR A 5 0.70 -16.38 7.51
N ALA A 6 0.82 -16.20 8.84
CA ALA A 6 2.12 -16.25 9.51
C ALA A 6 2.71 -17.67 9.48
N ALA A 7 1.88 -18.71 9.60
CA ALA A 7 2.33 -20.11 9.51
C ALA A 7 2.84 -20.46 8.10
N ILE A 8 2.16 -20.01 7.04
CA ILE A 8 2.58 -20.23 5.65
C ILE A 8 3.94 -19.56 5.36
N LEU A 9 4.16 -18.33 5.86
CA LEU A 9 5.43 -17.62 5.68
C LEU A 9 6.61 -18.27 6.41
N VAL A 10 6.35 -18.93 7.53
CA VAL A 10 7.39 -19.67 8.26
C VAL A 10 7.84 -20.91 7.48
N ILE A 11 6.93 -21.54 6.72
CA ILE A 11 7.18 -22.81 6.01
C ILE A 11 8.02 -22.65 4.75
N GLY A 12 7.92 -21.52 4.01
CA GLY A 12 8.81 -21.31 2.87
C GLY A 12 8.46 -20.17 1.92
N VAL A 13 9.49 -19.45 1.50
CA VAL A 13 9.39 -18.28 0.61
C VAL A 13 9.17 -18.70 -0.87
N LYS A 14 9.73 -19.82 -1.33
CA LYS A 14 9.61 -20.27 -2.72
C LYS A 14 8.19 -20.71 -3.09
N GLU A 15 7.56 -21.49 -2.24
CA GLU A 15 6.19 -21.96 -2.45
C GLU A 15 5.19 -20.77 -2.36
N SER A 16 5.47 -19.80 -1.48
CA SER A 16 4.65 -18.59 -1.39
C SER A 16 4.77 -17.70 -2.63
N ALA A 17 5.91 -17.66 -3.32
CA ALA A 17 6.09 -16.88 -4.54
C ALA A 17 5.26 -17.42 -5.71
N ASN A 18 5.29 -18.73 -5.95
CA ASN A 18 4.51 -19.36 -7.01
C ASN A 18 3.00 -19.26 -6.75
N LEU A 19 2.58 -19.46 -5.51
CA LEU A 19 1.20 -19.26 -5.08
C LEU A 19 0.77 -17.81 -5.31
N ASN A 20 1.63 -16.85 -4.98
CA ASN A 20 1.34 -15.44 -5.17
C ASN A 20 1.16 -15.09 -6.65
N VAL A 21 2.00 -15.59 -7.54
CA VAL A 21 1.87 -15.39 -9.00
C VAL A 21 0.52 -15.93 -9.49
N ALA A 22 0.15 -17.15 -9.12
CA ALA A 22 -1.14 -17.72 -9.49
C ALA A 22 -2.32 -16.88 -9.00
N VAL A 23 -2.27 -16.40 -7.75
CA VAL A 23 -3.33 -15.57 -7.19
C VAL A 23 -3.37 -14.18 -7.81
N VAL A 24 -2.25 -13.60 -8.24
CA VAL A 24 -2.22 -12.33 -9.00
C VAL A 24 -2.97 -12.49 -10.32
N PHE A 25 -2.79 -13.60 -11.06
CA PHE A 25 -3.57 -13.87 -12.27
C PHE A 25 -5.07 -14.00 -11.97
N VAL A 26 -5.45 -14.68 -10.90
CA VAL A 26 -6.85 -14.77 -10.46
C VAL A 26 -7.43 -13.39 -10.14
N LYS A 27 -6.68 -12.53 -9.45
CA LYS A 27 -7.09 -11.14 -9.17
C LYS A 27 -7.32 -10.34 -10.44
N LEU A 28 -6.33 -10.35 -11.35
CA LEU A 28 -6.45 -9.63 -12.61
C LEU A 28 -7.65 -10.13 -13.42
N ALA A 29 -7.83 -11.45 -13.53
CA ALA A 29 -8.99 -12.02 -14.18
C ALA A 29 -10.30 -11.55 -13.53
N THR A 30 -10.37 -11.53 -12.21
CA THR A 30 -11.55 -11.06 -11.45
C THR A 30 -11.86 -9.59 -11.77
N VAL A 31 -10.85 -8.72 -11.76
CA VAL A 31 -11.02 -7.29 -12.06
C VAL A 31 -11.46 -7.11 -13.51
N LEU A 32 -10.85 -7.82 -14.46
CA LEU A 32 -11.21 -7.77 -15.87
C LEU A 32 -12.63 -8.28 -16.13
N ILE A 33 -13.05 -9.36 -15.45
CA ILE A 33 -14.43 -9.86 -15.50
C ILE A 33 -15.40 -8.78 -15.02
N PHE A 34 -15.13 -8.12 -13.90
CA PHE A 34 -15.94 -7.01 -13.42
C PHE A 34 -16.05 -5.90 -14.47
N ILE A 35 -14.90 -5.47 -15.02
CA ILE A 35 -14.85 -4.40 -16.03
C ILE A 35 -15.70 -4.78 -17.25
N VAL A 36 -15.53 -5.99 -17.77
CA VAL A 36 -16.26 -6.45 -18.97
C VAL A 36 -17.76 -6.55 -18.69
N VAL A 37 -18.17 -7.15 -17.58
CA VAL A 37 -19.58 -7.31 -17.22
C VAL A 37 -20.25 -5.96 -16.98
N ALA A 38 -19.61 -5.07 -16.19
CA ALA A 38 -20.15 -3.76 -15.90
C ALA A 38 -20.23 -2.88 -17.15
N ALA A 39 -19.19 -2.89 -18.00
CA ALA A 39 -19.20 -2.16 -19.27
C ALA A 39 -20.30 -2.68 -20.24
N ALA A 40 -20.45 -4.00 -20.36
CA ALA A 40 -21.50 -4.59 -21.18
C ALA A 40 -22.91 -4.27 -20.66
N PHE A 41 -23.09 -4.23 -19.34
CA PHE A 41 -24.35 -3.83 -18.70
C PHE A 41 -24.68 -2.37 -18.98
N LEU A 42 -23.73 -1.46 -18.83
CA LEU A 42 -23.91 -0.02 -19.09
C LEU A 42 -24.11 0.28 -20.57
N TRP A 43 -23.46 -0.49 -21.45
CA TRP A 43 -23.68 -0.37 -22.89
C TRP A 43 -25.14 -0.68 -23.29
N LYS A 44 -25.74 -1.66 -22.63
CA LYS A 44 -27.16 -2.01 -22.84
C LYS A 44 -28.14 -1.05 -22.16
N ASN A 45 -27.69 -0.37 -21.08
CA ASN A 45 -28.53 0.47 -20.24
C ASN A 45 -27.86 1.85 -19.99
N PRO A 46 -27.62 2.67 -21.04
CA PRO A 46 -26.89 3.93 -20.90
C PRO A 46 -27.57 4.95 -19.98
N GLN A 47 -28.91 4.87 -19.85
CA GLN A 47 -29.68 5.77 -18.98
C GLN A 47 -29.29 5.60 -17.49
N ILE A 48 -28.92 4.39 -17.08
CA ILE A 48 -28.51 4.11 -15.69
C ILE A 48 -27.23 4.89 -15.38
N ALA A 49 -26.24 4.85 -16.27
CA ALA A 49 -25.00 5.59 -16.11
C ALA A 49 -25.24 7.10 -16.08
N GLN A 50 -26.10 7.62 -16.98
CA GLN A 50 -26.43 9.04 -17.00
C GLN A 50 -27.07 9.50 -15.69
N THR A 51 -28.01 8.72 -15.15
CA THR A 51 -28.64 9.02 -13.87
C THR A 51 -27.66 8.95 -12.70
N ASN A 52 -26.82 7.91 -12.65
CA ASN A 52 -25.92 7.68 -11.54
C ASN A 52 -24.74 8.66 -11.51
N TRP A 53 -24.33 9.19 -12.66
CA TRP A 53 -23.25 10.19 -12.75
C TRP A 53 -23.75 11.64 -12.64
N HIS A 54 -25.03 11.88 -12.43
CA HIS A 54 -25.56 13.21 -12.21
C HIS A 54 -26.02 13.44 -10.75
N PRO A 55 -25.45 14.44 -10.07
CA PRO A 55 -24.33 15.30 -10.49
C PRO A 55 -22.99 14.55 -10.38
N PHE A 56 -22.08 14.73 -11.36
CA PHE A 56 -20.77 14.06 -11.36
C PHE A 56 -19.90 14.48 -10.16
N ILE A 57 -20.00 15.73 -9.76
CA ILE A 57 -19.44 16.26 -8.51
C ILE A 57 -20.61 16.75 -7.66
N PRO A 58 -21.06 15.98 -6.64
CA PRO A 58 -22.12 16.42 -5.73
C PRO A 58 -21.74 17.72 -5.03
N GLU A 59 -22.74 18.57 -4.75
CA GLU A 59 -22.52 19.81 -4.03
C GLU A 59 -22.01 19.56 -2.61
N ASN A 60 -21.17 20.47 -2.11
CA ASN A 60 -20.67 20.38 -0.75
C ASN A 60 -21.80 20.62 0.26
N THR A 61 -21.88 19.81 1.29
CA THR A 61 -22.90 19.90 2.33
C THR A 61 -22.68 21.04 3.34
N GLY A 62 -21.65 21.87 3.12
CA GLY A 62 -21.24 22.92 4.07
C GLY A 62 -20.12 22.48 5.02
N THR A 63 -19.78 21.20 5.05
CA THR A 63 -18.71 20.66 5.88
C THR A 63 -17.47 20.37 5.02
N PHE A 64 -16.29 20.82 5.47
CA PHE A 64 -15.04 20.54 4.74
C PHE A 64 -14.77 19.04 4.66
N GLY A 65 -14.54 18.57 3.44
CA GLY A 65 -14.24 17.15 3.17
C GLY A 65 -15.47 16.27 2.98
N GLU A 66 -16.69 16.83 2.98
CA GLU A 66 -17.92 16.15 2.60
C GLU A 66 -18.38 16.66 1.25
N PHE A 67 -18.28 15.85 0.21
CA PHE A 67 -18.63 16.17 -1.17
C PHE A 67 -17.93 17.42 -1.75
N GLY A 68 -18.23 17.77 -2.98
CA GLY A 68 -17.58 18.85 -3.71
C GLY A 68 -16.07 18.64 -3.89
N TRP A 69 -15.35 19.67 -4.21
CA TRP A 69 -13.90 19.63 -4.40
C TRP A 69 -13.11 19.26 -3.13
N SER A 70 -13.58 19.71 -1.98
CA SER A 70 -12.96 19.34 -0.69
C SER A 70 -13.15 17.86 -0.37
N GLY A 71 -14.32 17.29 -0.71
CA GLY A 71 -14.58 15.86 -0.60
C GLY A 71 -13.70 15.02 -1.52
N ILE A 72 -13.49 15.47 -2.77
CA ILE A 72 -12.56 14.82 -3.69
C ILE A 72 -11.13 14.81 -3.14
N ALA A 73 -10.65 15.96 -2.62
CA ALA A 73 -9.32 16.08 -2.07
C ALA A 73 -9.14 15.17 -0.82
N ARG A 74 -10.12 15.15 0.08
CA ARG A 74 -10.12 14.25 1.25
C ARG A 74 -10.23 12.78 0.85
N GLY A 75 -11.09 12.46 -0.13
CA GLY A 75 -11.21 11.13 -0.69
C GLY A 75 -9.90 10.64 -1.29
N ALA A 76 -9.21 11.49 -2.06
CA ALA A 76 -7.90 11.17 -2.61
C ALA A 76 -6.85 10.88 -1.52
N ALA A 77 -6.85 11.67 -0.43
CA ALA A 77 -5.99 11.44 0.73
C ALA A 77 -6.32 10.11 1.44
N SER A 78 -7.60 9.84 1.67
CA SER A 78 -8.04 8.63 2.37
C SER A 78 -7.82 7.36 1.54
N ILE A 79 -7.99 7.42 0.22
CA ILE A 79 -7.84 6.25 -0.66
C ILE A 79 -6.39 6.02 -1.10
N PHE A 80 -5.46 6.89 -0.73
CA PHE A 80 -4.05 6.79 -1.10
C PHE A 80 -3.44 5.43 -0.72
N PHE A 81 -3.90 4.82 0.40
CA PHE A 81 -3.44 3.50 0.83
C PHE A 81 -3.68 2.40 -0.23
N ALA A 82 -4.62 2.58 -1.14
CA ALA A 82 -4.87 1.63 -2.22
C ALA A 82 -3.70 1.54 -3.23
N PHE A 83 -2.83 2.54 -3.25
CA PHE A 83 -1.60 2.55 -4.04
C PHE A 83 -0.39 1.99 -3.28
N ILE A 84 -0.48 1.82 -1.96
CA ILE A 84 0.61 1.28 -1.14
C ILE A 84 0.91 -0.16 -1.57
N GLY A 85 2.18 -0.46 -1.74
CA GLY A 85 2.67 -1.75 -2.21
C GLY A 85 3.60 -1.63 -3.42
N PHE A 86 3.53 -0.55 -4.20
CA PHE A 86 4.54 -0.31 -5.25
C PHE A 86 5.94 -0.07 -4.66
N ASP A 87 6.00 0.46 -3.46
CA ASP A 87 7.22 0.67 -2.68
C ASP A 87 7.78 -0.66 -2.11
N ALA A 88 6.92 -1.63 -1.80
CA ALA A 88 7.33 -2.96 -1.36
C ALA A 88 8.17 -3.69 -2.42
N VAL A 89 8.02 -3.37 -3.70
CA VAL A 89 8.87 -3.88 -4.78
C VAL A 89 10.33 -3.56 -4.51
N SER A 90 10.63 -2.40 -3.90
CA SER A 90 12.00 -1.99 -3.55
C SER A 90 12.67 -2.94 -2.55
N THR A 91 11.90 -3.60 -1.68
CA THR A 91 12.42 -4.57 -0.71
C THR A 91 12.90 -5.87 -1.38
N ALA A 92 12.42 -6.17 -2.57
CA ALA A 92 12.83 -7.32 -3.38
C ALA A 92 14.03 -7.02 -4.30
N ALA A 93 14.61 -5.82 -4.23
CA ALA A 93 15.71 -5.41 -5.09
C ALA A 93 16.94 -6.32 -4.98
N GLN A 94 17.17 -6.92 -3.81
CA GLN A 94 18.28 -7.85 -3.60
C GLN A 94 18.07 -9.22 -4.27
N GLU A 95 16.85 -9.55 -4.67
CA GLU A 95 16.48 -10.80 -5.34
C GLU A 95 16.36 -10.62 -6.86
N ALA A 96 16.37 -9.38 -7.37
CA ALA A 96 16.27 -9.08 -8.79
C ALA A 96 17.60 -9.35 -9.52
N ARG A 97 17.53 -9.86 -10.74
CA ARG A 97 18.72 -10.10 -11.57
C ARG A 97 19.42 -8.80 -11.99
N ASN A 98 18.66 -7.79 -12.39
CA ASN A 98 19.14 -6.47 -12.77
C ASN A 98 18.36 -5.38 -12.04
N PRO A 99 18.57 -5.20 -10.70
CA PRO A 99 17.74 -4.34 -9.89
C PRO A 99 17.72 -2.88 -10.38
N GLN A 100 18.82 -2.42 -10.96
CA GLN A 100 18.96 -1.05 -11.45
C GLN A 100 18.03 -0.70 -12.62
N ARG A 101 17.66 -1.69 -13.44
CA ARG A 101 16.73 -1.56 -14.56
C ARG A 101 15.32 -2.03 -14.16
N ASP A 102 15.25 -3.20 -13.52
CA ASP A 102 13.99 -3.90 -13.30
C ASP A 102 13.13 -3.19 -12.22
N MET A 103 13.75 -2.58 -11.20
CA MET A 103 13.02 -1.87 -10.15
C MET A 103 12.26 -0.64 -10.67
N PRO A 104 12.88 0.31 -11.39
CA PRO A 104 12.14 1.46 -11.94
C PRO A 104 11.00 1.04 -12.87
N ILE A 105 11.25 0.06 -13.75
CA ILE A 105 10.22 -0.43 -14.69
C ILE A 105 9.09 -1.10 -13.94
N GLY A 106 9.40 -1.95 -12.96
CA GLY A 106 8.41 -2.64 -12.14
C GLY A 106 7.55 -1.68 -11.33
N ILE A 107 8.16 -0.70 -10.66
CA ILE A 107 7.47 0.28 -9.83
C ILE A 107 6.57 1.18 -10.69
N LEU A 108 7.12 1.81 -11.72
CA LEU A 108 6.36 2.74 -12.57
C LEU A 108 5.29 2.01 -13.41
N GLY A 109 5.63 0.82 -13.92
CA GLY A 109 4.69 0.00 -14.70
C GLY A 109 3.51 -0.48 -13.86
N SER A 110 3.77 -1.01 -12.65
CA SER A 110 2.71 -1.43 -11.75
C SER A 110 1.81 -0.27 -11.34
N LEU A 111 2.39 0.90 -11.03
CA LEU A 111 1.64 2.10 -10.67
C LEU A 111 0.73 2.55 -11.82
N ALA A 112 1.24 2.59 -13.05
CA ALA A 112 0.46 2.98 -14.23
C ALA A 112 -0.70 2.01 -14.50
N ILE A 113 -0.43 0.70 -14.47
CA ILE A 113 -1.45 -0.34 -14.68
C ILE A 113 -2.52 -0.27 -13.58
N CYS A 114 -2.12 -0.21 -12.31
CA CYS A 114 -3.07 -0.10 -11.20
C CYS A 114 -3.93 1.17 -11.31
N THR A 115 -3.35 2.31 -11.66
CA THR A 115 -4.09 3.56 -11.84
C THR A 115 -5.16 3.43 -12.91
N LEU A 116 -4.82 2.86 -14.07
CA LEU A 116 -5.78 2.63 -15.16
C LEU A 116 -6.91 1.70 -14.74
N LEU A 117 -6.58 0.61 -14.04
CA LEU A 117 -7.58 -0.33 -13.51
C LEU A 117 -8.49 0.33 -12.46
N TYR A 118 -7.94 1.14 -11.56
CA TYR A 118 -8.72 1.85 -10.55
C TYR A 118 -9.68 2.86 -11.17
N ILE A 119 -9.23 3.62 -12.17
CA ILE A 119 -10.11 4.54 -12.92
C ILE A 119 -11.23 3.78 -13.61
N ALA A 120 -10.91 2.69 -14.30
CA ALA A 120 -11.90 1.88 -15.01
C ALA A 120 -12.93 1.27 -14.04
N VAL A 121 -12.46 0.64 -12.96
CA VAL A 121 -13.35 0.02 -11.95
C VAL A 121 -14.21 1.07 -11.26
N SER A 122 -13.64 2.19 -10.83
CA SER A 122 -14.40 3.24 -10.13
C SER A 122 -15.45 3.89 -11.03
N GLY A 123 -15.09 4.18 -12.28
CA GLY A 123 -16.03 4.75 -13.25
C GLY A 123 -17.19 3.82 -13.56
N LEU A 124 -16.91 2.54 -13.79
CA LEU A 124 -17.95 1.54 -14.04
C LEU A 124 -18.80 1.26 -12.79
N LEU A 125 -18.16 1.19 -11.61
CA LEU A 125 -18.84 0.97 -10.34
C LEU A 125 -19.87 2.06 -10.07
N THR A 126 -19.47 3.32 -10.18
CA THR A 126 -20.36 4.47 -9.99
C THR A 126 -21.38 4.63 -11.12
N GLY A 127 -21.09 4.11 -12.31
CA GLY A 127 -22.06 4.04 -13.42
C GLY A 127 -23.14 3.01 -13.17
N VAL A 128 -22.81 1.83 -12.64
CA VAL A 128 -23.77 0.75 -12.34
C VAL A 128 -24.65 1.10 -11.14
N MET A 129 -24.06 1.71 -10.10
CA MET A 129 -24.77 2.08 -8.87
C MET A 129 -24.44 3.50 -8.45
N HIS A 130 -25.44 4.20 -7.93
CA HIS A 130 -25.24 5.55 -7.41
C HIS A 130 -24.29 5.53 -6.20
N TYR A 131 -23.40 6.52 -6.11
CA TYR A 131 -22.35 6.59 -5.09
C TYR A 131 -22.87 6.48 -3.65
N SER A 132 -24.09 6.97 -3.36
CA SER A 132 -24.69 6.89 -2.02
C SER A 132 -24.95 5.47 -1.54
N GLN A 133 -25.08 4.51 -2.44
CA GLN A 133 -25.32 3.09 -2.14
C GLN A 133 -24.01 2.29 -2.01
N LEU A 134 -22.87 2.89 -2.34
CA LEU A 134 -21.58 2.20 -2.37
C LEU A 134 -20.84 2.22 -1.01
N ASN A 135 -21.38 2.90 0.00
CA ASN A 135 -20.81 2.90 1.35
C ASN A 135 -21.14 1.61 2.11
N VAL A 136 -20.67 0.49 1.58
CA VAL A 136 -20.88 -0.87 2.11
C VAL A 136 -19.56 -1.63 2.17
N ALA A 137 -19.52 -2.73 2.93
CA ALA A 137 -18.31 -3.53 3.11
C ALA A 137 -17.75 -4.15 1.80
N ALA A 138 -18.60 -4.40 0.79
CA ALA A 138 -18.23 -5.05 -0.46
C ALA A 138 -18.91 -4.38 -1.67
N PRO A 139 -18.55 -3.13 -2.04
CA PRO A 139 -19.25 -2.37 -3.07
C PRO A 139 -19.18 -3.02 -4.46
N VAL A 140 -18.04 -3.60 -4.81
CA VAL A 140 -17.85 -4.28 -6.12
C VAL A 140 -18.74 -5.52 -6.24
N ALA A 141 -18.91 -6.28 -5.15
CA ALA A 141 -19.79 -7.44 -5.13
C ALA A 141 -21.27 -7.04 -5.26
N LEU A 142 -21.64 -5.93 -4.60
CA LEU A 142 -23.00 -5.38 -4.71
C LEU A 142 -23.30 -4.90 -6.13
N ALA A 143 -22.38 -4.20 -6.76
CA ALA A 143 -22.56 -3.68 -8.12
C ALA A 143 -22.66 -4.82 -9.15
N ILE A 144 -21.87 -5.87 -9.04
CA ILE A 144 -21.97 -6.99 -9.98
C ILE A 144 -23.26 -7.77 -9.78
N ASP A 145 -23.78 -7.89 -8.55
CA ASP A 145 -25.09 -8.46 -8.27
C ASP A 145 -26.20 -7.64 -8.97
N ALA A 146 -26.11 -6.32 -8.97
CA ALA A 146 -27.04 -5.42 -9.64
C ALA A 146 -27.06 -5.58 -11.17
N THR A 147 -25.97 -6.06 -11.78
CA THR A 147 -25.96 -6.40 -13.22
C THR A 147 -26.74 -7.66 -13.57
N GLY A 148 -27.16 -8.47 -12.58
CA GLY A 148 -27.83 -9.75 -12.77
C GLY A 148 -26.90 -10.91 -13.16
N ALA A 149 -25.60 -10.69 -13.26
CA ALA A 149 -24.60 -11.70 -13.61
C ALA A 149 -24.22 -12.57 -12.40
N LYS A 150 -25.09 -13.50 -12.00
CA LYS A 150 -24.91 -14.36 -10.81
C LYS A 150 -23.56 -15.10 -10.78
N TRP A 151 -23.09 -15.59 -11.94
CA TRP A 151 -21.81 -16.27 -12.05
C TRP A 151 -20.61 -15.32 -11.76
N GLY A 152 -20.73 -14.06 -12.20
CA GLY A 152 -19.70 -13.05 -11.97
C GLY A 152 -19.60 -12.66 -10.50
N SER A 153 -20.72 -12.60 -9.78
CA SER A 153 -20.74 -12.31 -8.34
C SER A 153 -19.91 -13.31 -7.54
N LEU A 154 -20.06 -14.61 -7.79
CA LEU A 154 -19.28 -15.64 -7.11
C LEU A 154 -17.77 -15.48 -7.38
N LEU A 155 -17.39 -15.29 -8.64
CA LEU A 155 -15.98 -15.11 -9.03
C LEU A 155 -15.37 -13.87 -8.42
N VAL A 156 -16.09 -12.74 -8.40
CA VAL A 156 -15.62 -11.50 -7.81
C VAL A 156 -15.42 -11.64 -6.29
N LYS A 157 -16.35 -12.29 -5.61
CA LYS A 157 -16.25 -12.53 -4.16
C LYS A 157 -15.04 -13.43 -3.82
N LEU A 158 -14.85 -14.52 -4.55
CA LEU A 158 -13.70 -15.42 -4.36
C LEU A 158 -12.39 -14.72 -4.68
N GLY A 159 -12.34 -13.95 -5.78
CA GLY A 159 -11.17 -13.15 -6.15
C GLY A 159 -10.82 -12.07 -5.12
N ALA A 160 -11.81 -11.43 -4.52
CA ALA A 160 -11.60 -10.46 -3.46
C ALA A 160 -10.97 -11.11 -2.20
N ILE A 161 -11.47 -12.28 -1.79
CA ILE A 161 -10.91 -13.03 -0.65
C ILE A 161 -9.47 -13.45 -0.94
N ALA A 162 -9.21 -14.07 -2.10
CA ALA A 162 -7.87 -14.45 -2.51
C ALA A 162 -6.95 -13.23 -2.62
N GLY A 163 -7.49 -12.12 -3.12
CA GLY A 163 -6.83 -10.84 -3.20
C GLY A 163 -6.32 -10.33 -1.86
N THR A 164 -7.19 -10.24 -0.90
CA THR A 164 -6.87 -9.78 0.44
C THR A 164 -5.83 -10.68 1.11
N ALA A 165 -5.99 -11.99 1.00
CA ALA A 165 -5.06 -12.96 1.58
C ALA A 165 -3.62 -12.77 1.06
N THR A 166 -3.44 -12.55 -0.26
CA THR A 166 -2.09 -12.32 -0.82
C THR A 166 -1.47 -10.99 -0.42
N VAL A 167 -2.27 -9.91 -0.29
CA VAL A 167 -1.76 -8.63 0.20
C VAL A 167 -1.26 -8.79 1.64
N MET A 168 -2.01 -9.49 2.49
CA MET A 168 -1.59 -9.79 3.87
C MET A 168 -0.27 -10.58 3.91
N LEU A 169 -0.12 -11.59 3.06
CA LEU A 169 1.13 -12.38 2.96
C LEU A 169 2.32 -11.51 2.57
N MET A 170 2.16 -10.70 1.52
CA MET A 170 3.24 -9.87 1.00
C MET A 170 3.65 -8.76 1.96
N THR A 171 2.71 -8.09 2.59
CA THR A 171 3.01 -7.04 3.57
C THR A 171 3.67 -7.60 4.82
N LEU A 172 3.22 -8.76 5.32
CA LEU A 172 3.84 -9.42 6.46
C LEU A 172 5.26 -9.89 6.14
N MET A 173 5.50 -10.41 4.93
CA MET A 173 6.83 -10.78 4.46
C MET A 173 7.76 -9.56 4.37
N GLY A 174 7.29 -8.45 3.79
CA GLY A 174 8.05 -7.20 3.70
C GLY A 174 8.43 -6.68 5.08
N GLN A 175 7.47 -6.65 6.02
CA GLN A 175 7.70 -6.17 7.38
C GLN A 175 8.73 -7.03 8.13
N SER A 176 8.65 -8.35 8.03
CA SER A 176 9.61 -9.25 8.69
C SER A 176 11.03 -9.10 8.14
N ARG A 177 11.18 -8.81 6.84
CA ARG A 177 12.47 -8.50 6.20
C ARG A 177 13.05 -7.17 6.69
N ILE A 178 12.22 -6.13 6.81
CA ILE A 178 12.67 -4.84 7.36
C ILE A 178 13.20 -5.04 8.78
N PHE A 179 12.51 -5.76 9.64
CA PHE A 179 12.96 -6.05 11.00
C PHE A 179 14.25 -6.85 11.03
N PHE A 180 14.41 -7.81 10.12
CA PHE A 180 15.64 -8.57 9.97
C PHE A 180 16.82 -7.67 9.62
N VAL A 181 16.68 -6.78 8.63
CA VAL A 181 17.75 -5.86 8.24
C VAL A 181 18.07 -4.87 9.38
N MET A 182 17.06 -4.29 10.01
CA MET A 182 17.25 -3.38 11.15
C MET A 182 17.95 -4.08 12.33
N SER A 183 17.66 -5.35 12.56
CA SER A 183 18.34 -6.13 13.60
C SER A 183 19.81 -6.41 13.25
N LYS A 184 20.12 -6.69 11.98
CA LYS A 184 21.50 -6.85 11.51
C LYS A 184 22.30 -5.55 11.61
N ASP A 185 21.65 -4.42 11.39
CA ASP A 185 22.27 -3.10 11.55
C ASP A 185 22.38 -2.67 13.03
N GLY A 186 21.94 -3.51 13.96
CA GLY A 186 21.97 -3.23 15.39
C GLY A 186 20.92 -2.23 15.86
N MET A 187 19.93 -1.90 15.02
CA MET A 187 18.85 -0.97 15.35
C MET A 187 17.71 -1.63 16.14
N LEU A 188 17.56 -2.94 16.00
CA LEU A 188 16.61 -3.76 16.78
C LEU A 188 17.34 -4.87 17.54
N PRO A 189 16.72 -5.44 18.57
CA PRO A 189 17.28 -6.58 19.29
C PRO A 189 17.56 -7.78 18.37
N SER A 190 18.56 -8.59 18.72
CA SER A 190 19.03 -9.73 17.92
C SER A 190 17.97 -10.78 17.62
N TRP A 191 16.97 -10.95 18.50
CA TRP A 191 15.87 -11.89 18.27
C TRP A 191 15.05 -11.56 17.00
N ALA A 192 14.95 -10.25 16.63
CA ALA A 192 14.24 -9.82 15.43
C ALA A 192 14.96 -10.26 14.13
N GLY A 193 16.26 -10.56 14.21
CA GLY A 193 17.07 -11.06 13.10
C GLY A 193 17.29 -12.56 13.10
N THR A 194 16.63 -13.33 13.98
CA THR A 194 16.84 -14.78 14.09
C THR A 194 16.18 -15.51 12.93
N ILE A 195 17.00 -16.23 12.16
CA ILE A 195 16.55 -17.06 11.03
C ILE A 195 16.26 -18.47 11.51
N HIS A 196 15.13 -19.04 11.05
CA HIS A 196 14.79 -20.42 11.34
C HIS A 196 15.75 -21.38 10.62
N PRO A 197 16.37 -22.37 11.33
CA PRO A 197 17.39 -23.24 10.75
C PRO A 197 16.92 -24.03 9.51
N ARG A 198 15.65 -24.49 9.51
CA ARG A 198 15.07 -25.31 8.44
C ARG A 198 14.43 -24.48 7.33
N PHE A 199 13.75 -23.39 7.67
CA PHE A 199 12.93 -22.62 6.72
C PHE A 199 13.63 -21.38 6.17
N HIS A 200 14.77 -20.99 6.73
CA HIS A 200 15.57 -19.82 6.35
C HIS A 200 14.77 -18.49 6.32
N THR A 201 13.78 -18.39 7.19
CA THR A 201 12.90 -17.23 7.32
C THR A 201 13.04 -16.57 8.70
N PRO A 202 12.81 -15.25 8.86
CA PRO A 202 12.84 -14.57 10.16
C PRO A 202 11.56 -14.88 10.95
N TRP A 203 11.47 -16.09 11.47
CA TRP A 203 10.25 -16.67 12.03
C TRP A 203 9.75 -15.97 13.30
N ILE A 204 10.67 -15.54 14.20
CA ILE A 204 10.27 -14.82 15.42
C ILE A 204 9.61 -13.48 15.06
N SER A 205 10.23 -12.71 14.18
CA SER A 205 9.64 -11.46 13.69
C SER A 205 8.29 -11.67 13.03
N SER A 206 8.15 -12.72 12.20
CA SER A 206 6.88 -13.02 11.53
C SER A 206 5.76 -13.36 12.52
N ILE A 207 6.07 -14.12 13.57
CA ILE A 207 5.09 -14.46 14.61
C ILE A 207 4.71 -13.22 15.44
N VAL A 208 5.71 -12.45 15.90
CA VAL A 208 5.46 -11.24 16.71
C VAL A 208 4.64 -10.21 15.95
N VAL A 209 5.02 -9.93 14.70
CA VAL A 209 4.27 -9.01 13.84
C VAL A 209 2.87 -9.54 13.53
N GLY A 210 2.74 -10.83 13.22
CA GLY A 210 1.43 -11.45 12.97
C GLY A 210 0.50 -11.39 14.17
N LEU A 211 1.02 -11.61 15.39
CA LEU A 211 0.24 -11.47 16.61
C LEU A 211 -0.17 -10.02 16.87
N PHE A 212 0.77 -9.08 16.69
CA PHE A 212 0.51 -7.66 16.82
C PHE A 212 -0.60 -7.21 15.85
N ILE A 213 -0.50 -7.57 14.57
CA ILE A 213 -1.52 -7.26 13.57
C ILE A 213 -2.87 -7.86 13.95
N ALA A 214 -2.92 -9.12 14.40
CA ALA A 214 -4.16 -9.77 14.79
C ALA A 214 -4.88 -9.06 15.95
N VAL A 215 -4.12 -8.60 16.94
CA VAL A 215 -4.66 -7.85 18.08
C VAL A 215 -5.22 -6.48 17.62
N PHE A 216 -4.42 -5.72 16.87
CA PHE A 216 -4.84 -4.38 16.44
C PHE A 216 -5.96 -4.40 15.41
N ALA A 217 -5.95 -5.36 14.47
CA ALA A 217 -7.04 -5.54 13.51
C ALA A 217 -8.35 -5.99 14.17
N GLY A 218 -8.28 -6.65 15.31
CA GLY A 218 -9.47 -7.03 16.07
C GLY A 218 -10.03 -5.92 16.96
N LEU A 219 -9.20 -4.97 17.37
CA LEU A 219 -9.58 -3.91 18.30
C LEU A 219 -9.90 -2.56 17.66
N LEU A 220 -9.27 -2.26 16.51
CA LEU A 220 -9.39 -0.96 15.86
C LEU A 220 -10.26 -1.03 14.60
N PRO A 221 -11.12 -0.04 14.35
CA PRO A 221 -11.86 0.07 13.12
C PRO A 221 -10.92 0.33 11.92
N ILE A 222 -11.32 -0.19 10.76
CA ILE A 222 -10.50 -0.13 9.52
C ILE A 222 -10.18 1.31 9.09
N SER A 223 -11.07 2.26 9.37
CA SER A 223 -10.85 3.67 9.06
C SER A 223 -9.64 4.25 9.81
N ILE A 224 -9.50 3.94 11.10
CA ILE A 224 -8.36 4.38 11.91
C ILE A 224 -7.06 3.77 11.39
N LEU A 225 -7.08 2.48 11.07
CA LEU A 225 -5.90 1.78 10.53
C LEU A 225 -5.52 2.33 9.16
N GLY A 226 -6.48 2.60 8.29
CA GLY A 226 -6.26 3.19 6.98
C GLY A 226 -5.61 4.58 7.06
N ASP A 227 -6.11 5.44 7.92
CA ASP A 227 -5.56 6.79 8.12
C ASP A 227 -4.13 6.74 8.68
N LEU A 228 -3.84 5.83 9.60
CA LEU A 228 -2.50 5.62 10.14
C LEU A 228 -1.50 5.18 9.06
N VAL A 229 -1.90 4.25 8.22
CA VAL A 229 -1.08 3.77 7.10
C VAL A 229 -0.83 4.91 6.11
N ASN A 230 -1.88 5.68 5.77
CA ASN A 230 -1.77 6.81 4.84
C ASN A 230 -0.79 7.86 5.33
N ILE A 231 -0.98 8.38 6.54
CA ILE A 231 -0.15 9.48 7.05
C ILE A 231 1.31 9.04 7.23
N GLY A 232 1.53 7.81 7.70
CA GLY A 232 2.88 7.26 7.85
C GLY A 232 3.61 7.10 6.53
N THR A 233 2.93 6.59 5.51
CA THR A 233 3.50 6.38 4.16
C THR A 233 3.74 7.70 3.44
N LEU A 234 2.79 8.65 3.49
CA LEU A 234 2.98 9.98 2.91
C LEU A 234 4.14 10.72 3.56
N PHE A 235 4.30 10.61 4.89
CA PHE A 235 5.43 11.18 5.60
C PHE A 235 6.76 10.54 5.18
N ALA A 236 6.80 9.21 5.03
CA ALA A 236 7.97 8.50 4.52
C ALA A 236 8.35 8.98 3.10
N PHE A 237 7.36 9.20 2.23
CA PHE A 237 7.61 9.71 0.87
C PHE A 237 8.15 11.13 0.87
N ILE A 238 7.70 12.00 1.78
CA ILE A 238 8.31 13.32 1.98
C ILE A 238 9.80 13.18 2.30
N ILE A 239 10.14 12.31 3.25
CA ILE A 239 11.54 12.07 3.66
C ILE A 239 12.36 11.52 2.50
N VAL A 240 11.83 10.57 1.74
CA VAL A 240 12.52 9.98 0.58
C VAL A 240 12.74 11.03 -0.50
N CYS A 241 11.73 11.83 -0.84
CA CYS A 241 11.86 12.91 -1.84
C CYS A 241 12.91 13.96 -1.44
N LEU A 242 12.88 14.38 -0.17
CA LEU A 242 13.90 15.27 0.39
C LEU A 242 15.29 14.62 0.37
N GLY A 243 15.36 13.35 0.74
CA GLY A 243 16.60 12.56 0.73
C GLY A 243 17.22 12.48 -0.66
N VAL A 244 16.43 12.20 -1.69
CA VAL A 244 16.88 12.19 -3.10
C VAL A 244 17.42 13.55 -3.51
N TRP A 245 16.71 14.62 -3.18
CA TRP A 245 17.15 15.97 -3.53
C TRP A 245 18.46 16.36 -2.82
N ILE A 246 18.54 16.15 -1.49
CA ILE A 246 19.73 16.46 -0.69
C ILE A 246 20.93 15.62 -1.14
N LEU A 247 20.74 14.31 -1.34
CA LEU A 247 21.80 13.42 -1.75
C LEU A 247 22.34 13.77 -3.15
N ARG A 248 21.45 14.23 -4.06
CA ARG A 248 21.87 14.68 -5.38
C ARG A 248 22.70 15.94 -5.36
N LYS A 249 22.43 16.84 -4.40
CA LYS A 249 23.18 18.07 -4.20
C LYS A 249 24.50 17.86 -3.46
N LYS A 250 24.49 16.99 -2.41
CA LYS A 250 25.65 16.79 -1.54
C LYS A 250 26.67 15.74 -2.04
N ARG A 251 26.18 14.76 -2.81
CA ARG A 251 26.98 13.62 -3.32
C ARG A 251 26.75 13.41 -4.80
N PRO A 252 27.13 14.38 -5.67
CA PRO A 252 26.92 14.28 -7.12
C PRO A 252 27.71 13.14 -7.75
N GLU A 253 28.80 12.72 -7.15
CA GLU A 253 29.75 11.70 -7.60
C GLU A 253 29.20 10.27 -7.56
N LEU A 254 28.15 10.01 -6.74
CA LEU A 254 27.61 8.65 -6.61
C LEU A 254 27.06 8.14 -7.94
N PRO A 255 27.40 6.91 -8.34
CA PRO A 255 26.86 6.30 -9.56
C PRO A 255 25.33 6.11 -9.40
N ARG A 256 24.59 6.54 -10.41
CA ARG A 256 23.12 6.46 -10.44
C ARG A 256 22.70 5.88 -11.77
N PRO A 257 22.44 4.56 -11.83
CA PRO A 257 21.97 3.91 -13.05
C PRO A 257 20.58 4.45 -13.47
N PHE A 258 19.69 4.69 -12.51
CA PHE A 258 18.45 5.41 -12.73
C PHE A 258 18.54 6.83 -12.18
N LYS A 259 18.37 7.81 -13.05
CA LYS A 259 18.40 9.23 -12.69
C LYS A 259 16.97 9.76 -12.68
N THR A 260 16.48 10.13 -11.49
CA THR A 260 15.21 10.86 -11.38
C THR A 260 15.22 12.07 -12.33
N PRO A 261 14.25 12.19 -13.25
CA PRO A 261 14.19 13.32 -14.17
C PRO A 261 13.90 14.65 -13.43
N LEU A 262 14.25 15.76 -14.07
CA LEU A 262 13.89 17.11 -13.64
C LEU A 262 14.12 17.41 -12.14
N VAL A 263 15.24 16.95 -11.57
CA VAL A 263 15.61 17.35 -10.19
C VAL A 263 16.07 18.81 -10.20
N PRO A 264 15.55 19.69 -9.29
CA PRO A 264 14.78 19.37 -8.07
C PRO A 264 13.26 19.34 -8.22
N VAL A 265 12.71 19.61 -9.39
CA VAL A 265 11.25 19.82 -9.57
C VAL A 265 10.44 18.60 -9.14
N VAL A 266 10.77 17.39 -9.62
CA VAL A 266 10.04 16.17 -9.29
C VAL A 266 10.05 15.85 -7.80
N PRO A 267 11.20 15.85 -7.11
CA PRO A 267 11.24 15.67 -5.65
C PRO A 267 10.45 16.74 -4.89
N VAL A 268 10.52 18.01 -5.28
CA VAL A 268 9.79 19.10 -4.62
C VAL A 268 8.27 18.92 -4.81
N LEU A 269 7.82 18.60 -6.01
CA LEU A 269 6.41 18.28 -6.25
C LEU A 269 5.96 17.07 -5.42
N GLY A 270 6.79 16.05 -5.31
CA GLY A 270 6.50 14.89 -4.46
C GLY A 270 6.29 15.28 -2.99
N VAL A 271 7.14 16.16 -2.45
CA VAL A 271 6.99 16.71 -1.08
C VAL A 271 5.69 17.50 -0.96
N ILE A 272 5.42 18.42 -1.88
CA ILE A 272 4.24 19.29 -1.83
C ILE A 272 2.95 18.45 -1.91
N ILE A 273 2.85 17.54 -2.87
CA ILE A 273 1.66 16.71 -3.04
C ILE A 273 1.44 15.80 -1.84
N SER A 274 2.50 15.14 -1.33
CA SER A 274 2.38 14.30 -0.15
C SER A 274 1.96 15.11 1.07
N PHE A 275 2.50 16.30 1.27
CA PHE A 275 2.11 17.18 2.36
C PHE A 275 0.67 17.67 2.24
N LEU A 276 0.23 18.05 1.03
CA LEU A 276 -1.16 18.45 0.79
C LEU A 276 -2.14 17.32 1.09
N LEU A 277 -1.82 16.08 0.66
CA LEU A 277 -2.64 14.92 1.01
C LEU A 277 -2.68 14.67 2.52
N MET A 278 -1.54 14.79 3.21
CA MET A 278 -1.51 14.70 4.68
C MET A 278 -2.38 15.78 5.34
N ALA A 279 -2.36 17.01 4.82
CA ALA A 279 -3.14 18.13 5.34
C ALA A 279 -4.66 17.92 5.20
N MET A 280 -5.10 17.07 4.25
CA MET A 280 -6.51 16.71 4.09
C MET A 280 -6.97 15.63 5.08
N LEU A 281 -6.07 14.95 5.77
CA LEU A 281 -6.41 13.93 6.76
C LEU A 281 -6.91 14.56 8.08
N PRO A 282 -7.76 13.86 8.85
CA PRO A 282 -8.27 14.34 10.13
C PRO A 282 -7.14 14.66 11.12
N TRP A 283 -7.38 15.66 11.99
CA TRP A 283 -6.39 16.09 12.98
C TRP A 283 -5.95 14.97 13.94
N ASP A 284 -6.86 14.07 14.30
CA ASP A 284 -6.56 12.91 15.15
C ASP A 284 -5.49 12.01 14.54
N THR A 285 -5.41 11.95 13.21
CA THR A 285 -4.39 11.18 12.48
C THR A 285 -3.01 11.80 12.66
N TRP A 286 -2.92 13.13 12.71
CA TRP A 286 -1.67 13.83 13.00
C TRP A 286 -1.16 13.56 14.42
N LEU A 287 -2.06 13.57 15.42
CA LEU A 287 -1.70 13.23 16.79
C LEU A 287 -1.13 11.80 16.88
N ARG A 288 -1.74 10.85 16.18
CA ARG A 288 -1.25 9.47 16.11
C ARG A 288 0.12 9.39 15.45
N LEU A 289 0.36 10.14 14.37
CA LEU A 289 1.67 10.22 13.73
C LEU A 289 2.74 10.72 14.70
N PHE A 290 2.48 11.83 15.41
CA PHE A 290 3.42 12.38 16.36
C PHE A 290 3.68 11.43 17.54
N ALA A 291 2.66 10.72 18.02
CA ALA A 291 2.85 9.69 19.05
C ALA A 291 3.76 8.57 18.57
N TRP A 292 3.56 8.05 17.36
CA TRP A 292 4.43 7.04 16.76
C TRP A 292 5.85 7.53 16.54
N LEU A 293 6.02 8.75 16.07
CA LEU A 293 7.35 9.35 15.92
C LEU A 293 8.07 9.49 17.27
N ALA A 294 7.34 9.92 18.30
CA ALA A 294 7.92 10.02 19.66
C ALA A 294 8.38 8.65 20.16
N ILE A 295 7.56 7.60 20.02
CA ILE A 295 7.94 6.24 20.38
C ILE A 295 9.17 5.80 19.59
N GLY A 296 9.18 6.03 18.27
CA GLY A 296 10.30 5.68 17.40
C GLY A 296 11.61 6.40 17.82
N LEU A 297 11.53 7.70 18.16
CA LEU A 297 12.66 8.47 18.63
C LEU A 297 13.18 7.99 19.99
N VAL A 298 12.29 7.63 20.92
CA VAL A 298 12.67 7.03 22.21
C VAL A 298 13.44 5.72 21.98
N VAL A 299 12.96 4.84 21.13
CA VAL A 299 13.65 3.60 20.78
C VAL A 299 14.99 3.88 20.11
N TYR A 300 15.01 4.83 19.18
CA TYR A 300 16.24 5.19 18.48
C TYR A 300 17.31 5.74 19.42
N PHE A 301 17.01 6.75 20.23
CA PHE A 301 17.98 7.35 21.14
C PHE A 301 18.33 6.47 22.33
N GLY A 302 17.35 5.70 22.84
CA GLY A 302 17.55 4.79 23.98
C GLY A 302 18.35 3.54 23.63
N TYR A 303 18.07 2.94 22.48
CA TYR A 303 18.63 1.65 22.08
C TYR A 303 19.47 1.72 20.79
N SER A 304 18.85 2.10 19.66
CA SER A 304 19.42 1.93 18.32
C SER A 304 20.71 2.73 18.12
N ARG A 305 20.75 3.97 18.58
CA ARG A 305 21.92 4.85 18.46
C ARG A 305 23.16 4.29 19.17
N LYS A 306 22.96 3.56 20.27
CA LYS A 306 24.08 2.98 21.06
C LYS A 306 24.61 1.68 20.46
N LYS A 307 23.75 0.90 19.79
CA LYS A 307 24.07 -0.45 19.30
C LYS A 307 24.23 -0.57 17.79
N SER A 308 24.01 0.54 17.04
CA SER A 308 24.10 0.53 15.59
C SER A 308 25.50 0.19 15.10
N SER A 309 25.60 -0.88 14.31
CA SER A 309 26.83 -1.32 13.64
C SER A 309 27.32 -0.35 12.55
N LEU A 310 26.38 0.48 12.02
CA LEU A 310 26.68 1.48 11.01
C LEU A 310 27.56 2.62 11.52
N ARG A 311 27.62 2.80 12.84
CA ARG A 311 28.47 3.84 13.48
C ARG A 311 29.91 3.34 13.70
N THR A 312 30.12 2.05 13.84
CA THR A 312 31.42 1.44 14.13
C THR A 312 32.18 1.01 12.88
N LYS A 313 31.52 0.89 11.73
CA LYS A 313 32.21 0.65 10.46
C LYS A 313 32.60 1.99 9.86
N PRO A 314 33.91 2.33 9.74
CA PRO A 314 34.35 3.44 8.91
C PRO A 314 33.81 3.17 7.50
N HIS A 315 33.27 4.20 6.87
CA HIS A 315 32.79 4.17 5.50
C HIS A 315 33.84 3.47 4.62
N LEU A 316 33.52 2.25 4.17
CA LEU A 316 34.25 1.67 3.04
C LEU A 316 33.97 2.60 1.87
N THR A 317 34.97 3.36 1.54
CA THR A 317 35.15 4.26 0.40
C THR A 317 34.83 3.54 -0.90
#